data_9cea1d414563b27d12ed495be5c51457
#
_entry.id   9cea1d414563b27d12ed495be5c51457
#
_cell.length_a   1.000
_cell.length_b   1.000
_cell.length_c   1.000
_cell.angle_alpha   90.00
_cell.angle_beta   90.00
_cell.angle_gamma   90.00
#
_symmetry.space_group_name_H-M   'P 1'
#
loop_
_entity.id
_entity.type
_entity.pdbx_description
1 polymer ?
#
loop_
_entity_poly.entity_id
_entity_poly.type
_entity_poly.pdbx_seq_one_letter_code
_entity_poly.pdbx_strand_id
1 'polypeptide(L)'
;MEKRLGFTFFVVFFAFTVLVTQYGLAKAETFTLKAVTAWPKTASEYKAFATFTDLVEQMVAKKYPGELKIQYIGGPEAVKTPDQVQALQRGMVDMVFTTNAYYLSVLPEVDALKLSDFTPSEERAAGAWSYLNDLHEKIGIYYLARLGLGTKFHLYLKKPIKSADLKGLNIRVSPMYLQVIKGLGGNPVVIPPTEVYVALERNVVDGYCWPSVGIGDWGWQKQTKYIVDPGFYNVPNPLLVNLKTWNNLPQKLRDLLAEAAVEAEKSVVAYFDDLAKKERPVLLKDGIQVIDLPPAEKEKFLKVAYEEGWKDILGKSPQVGAKLKELLTKKK
;
A
#
# COMPACT_ATOMS: atom_id res chain seq x y z
N MET A 1 -34.03 -14.04 103.39
CA MET A 1 -33.65 -14.99 102.32
C MET A 1 -33.94 -14.33 101.04
N GLU A 2 -32.96 -13.77 100.43
CA GLU A 2 -33.06 -12.90 99.20
C GLU A 2 -32.80 -13.69 97.96
N LYS A 3 -33.75 -13.56 97.04
CA LYS A 3 -33.57 -14.08 95.66
C LYS A 3 -32.95 -12.98 94.78
N ARG A 4 -31.73 -13.19 94.32
CA ARG A 4 -31.12 -12.30 93.28
C ARG A 4 -31.58 -12.78 91.91
N LEU A 5 -32.27 -11.89 91.18
CA LEU A 5 -32.58 -12.03 89.74
C LEU A 5 -31.36 -11.63 88.92
N GLY A 6 -30.78 -12.56 88.14
CA GLY A 6 -29.77 -12.28 87.17
C GLY A 6 -30.40 -11.83 85.83
N PHE A 7 -30.04 -10.63 85.38
CA PHE A 7 -30.47 -10.06 84.11
C PHE A 7 -29.38 -10.38 83.06
N THR A 8 -29.68 -11.28 82.17
CA THR A 8 -28.75 -11.59 81.08
C THR A 8 -29.06 -10.72 79.88
N PHE A 9 -28.13 -9.82 79.57
CA PHE A 9 -28.19 -8.95 78.36
C PHE A 9 -27.73 -9.76 77.14
N PHE A 10 -28.62 -9.98 76.20
CA PHE A 10 -28.31 -10.56 74.90
C PHE A 10 -27.92 -9.43 73.95
N VAL A 11 -26.61 -9.29 73.62
CA VAL A 11 -26.14 -8.37 72.59
C VAL A 11 -26.17 -9.09 71.24
N VAL A 12 -27.13 -8.70 70.41
CA VAL A 12 -27.23 -9.20 69.01
C VAL A 12 -26.28 -8.34 68.17
N PHE A 13 -25.14 -8.94 67.76
CA PHE A 13 -24.22 -8.31 66.82
C PHE A 13 -24.75 -8.52 65.40
N PHE A 14 -25.32 -7.49 64.78
CA PHE A 14 -25.73 -7.47 63.37
C PHE A 14 -24.44 -7.26 62.51
N ALA A 15 -23.86 -8.34 62.04
CA ALA A 15 -22.79 -8.27 61.05
C ALA A 15 -23.34 -7.87 59.70
N PHE A 16 -23.21 -6.62 59.34
CA PHE A 16 -23.51 -6.11 58.00
C PHE A 16 -22.37 -6.53 57.08
N THR A 17 -22.50 -7.66 56.38
CA THR A 17 -21.55 -8.11 55.34
C THR A 17 -21.76 -7.23 54.13
N VAL A 18 -20.94 -6.20 53.97
CA VAL A 18 -20.85 -5.42 52.71
C VAL A 18 -20.20 -6.30 51.64
N LEU A 19 -21.04 -6.89 50.78
CA LEU A 19 -20.60 -7.54 49.58
C LEU A 19 -20.08 -6.46 48.62
N VAL A 20 -18.81 -6.10 48.68
CA VAL A 20 -18.17 -5.33 47.64
C VAL A 20 -18.02 -6.23 46.45
N THR A 21 -18.98 -6.20 45.52
CA THR A 21 -18.84 -6.75 44.19
C THR A 21 -17.72 -5.96 43.49
N GLN A 22 -16.51 -6.50 43.53
CA GLN A 22 -15.46 -6.06 42.64
C GLN A 22 -15.92 -6.36 41.21
N TYR A 23 -16.56 -5.38 40.58
CA TYR A 23 -16.57 -5.34 39.14
C TYR A 23 -15.12 -5.14 38.70
N GLY A 24 -14.39 -6.22 38.58
CA GLY A 24 -13.16 -6.23 37.84
C GLY A 24 -13.47 -5.71 36.45
N LEU A 25 -13.03 -4.52 36.12
CA LEU A 25 -12.99 -4.02 34.75
C LEU A 25 -12.23 -5.10 33.96
N ALA A 26 -12.97 -5.96 33.30
CA ALA A 26 -12.37 -6.92 32.38
C ALA A 26 -11.54 -6.07 31.41
N LYS A 27 -10.23 -6.16 31.53
CA LYS A 27 -9.31 -5.46 30.61
C LYS A 27 -9.68 -5.97 29.23
N ALA A 28 -10.19 -5.08 28.39
CA ALA A 28 -10.57 -5.47 27.03
C ALA A 28 -9.35 -6.14 26.38
N GLU A 29 -9.58 -7.28 25.73
CA GLU A 29 -8.54 -8.00 25.00
C GLU A 29 -7.97 -7.07 23.93
N THR A 30 -6.65 -6.89 23.93
CA THR A 30 -5.96 -6.07 22.94
C THR A 30 -5.69 -6.90 21.68
N PHE A 31 -6.37 -6.59 20.59
CA PHE A 31 -6.05 -7.15 19.28
C PHE A 31 -4.76 -6.51 18.77
N THR A 32 -3.73 -7.33 18.54
CA THR A 32 -2.45 -6.85 18.00
C THR A 32 -2.26 -7.38 16.59
N LEU A 33 -2.23 -6.47 15.59
CA LEU A 33 -2.00 -6.79 14.19
C LEU A 33 -0.53 -6.59 13.85
N LYS A 34 0.20 -7.67 13.53
CA LYS A 34 1.59 -7.61 13.05
C LYS A 34 1.62 -7.15 11.62
N ALA A 35 2.31 -6.05 11.35
CA ALA A 35 2.37 -5.43 10.03
C ALA A 35 3.79 -5.37 9.48
N VAL A 36 3.93 -5.62 8.17
CA VAL A 36 5.16 -5.40 7.40
C VAL A 36 4.89 -4.50 6.20
N THR A 37 5.95 -3.87 5.67
CA THR A 37 5.86 -3.04 4.47
C THR A 37 6.87 -3.49 3.41
N ALA A 38 6.54 -3.25 2.13
CA ALA A 38 7.44 -3.54 1.01
C ALA A 38 8.66 -2.60 0.96
N TRP A 39 8.64 -1.54 1.75
CA TRP A 39 9.67 -0.51 1.79
C TRP A 39 10.20 -0.31 3.20
N PRO A 40 11.49 0.08 3.37
CA PRO A 40 12.03 0.44 4.68
C PRO A 40 11.40 1.76 5.18
N LYS A 41 11.53 2.03 6.48
CA LYS A 41 11.03 3.29 7.10
C LYS A 41 11.59 4.57 6.48
N THR A 42 12.75 4.49 5.84
CA THR A 42 13.43 5.61 5.19
C THR A 42 12.86 5.97 3.83
N ALA A 43 12.05 5.09 3.24
CA ALA A 43 11.43 5.33 1.93
C ALA A 43 10.18 6.20 2.07
N SER A 44 9.94 7.09 1.11
CA SER A 44 8.77 7.98 1.08
C SER A 44 7.45 7.20 1.07
N GLU A 45 7.40 6.02 0.48
CA GLU A 45 6.23 5.15 0.45
C GLU A 45 5.80 4.69 1.86
N TYR A 46 6.75 4.49 2.78
CA TYR A 46 6.44 4.12 4.16
C TYR A 46 5.54 5.16 4.85
N LYS A 47 5.64 6.45 4.46
CA LYS A 47 4.82 7.51 5.04
C LYS A 47 3.32 7.28 4.82
N ALA A 48 2.94 6.66 3.71
CA ALA A 48 1.54 6.28 3.47
C ALA A 48 1.03 5.28 4.51
N PHE A 49 1.83 4.27 4.84
CA PHE A 49 1.53 3.31 5.91
C PHE A 49 1.51 3.99 7.29
N ALA A 50 2.50 4.84 7.58
CA ALA A 50 2.55 5.58 8.82
C ALA A 50 1.32 6.49 9.01
N THR A 51 0.87 7.18 7.96
CA THR A 51 -0.36 7.98 8.00
C THR A 51 -1.58 7.15 8.39
N PHE A 52 -1.72 5.95 7.82
CA PHE A 52 -2.80 5.04 8.21
C PHE A 52 -2.68 4.59 9.68
N THR A 53 -1.48 4.17 10.12
CA THR A 53 -1.30 3.70 11.51
C THR A 53 -1.50 4.81 12.54
N ASP A 54 -1.07 6.03 12.25
CA ASP A 54 -1.27 7.20 13.09
C ASP A 54 -2.77 7.52 13.25
N LEU A 55 -3.55 7.44 12.16
CA LEU A 55 -5.01 7.61 12.19
C LEU A 55 -5.68 6.52 13.03
N VAL A 56 -5.28 5.25 12.85
CA VAL A 56 -5.81 4.13 13.65
C VAL A 56 -5.51 4.35 15.13
N GLU A 57 -4.28 4.73 15.49
CA GLU A 57 -3.89 4.99 16.88
C GLU A 57 -4.73 6.10 17.51
N GLN A 58 -4.92 7.22 16.79
CA GLN A 58 -5.75 8.34 17.25
C GLN A 58 -7.22 7.94 17.43
N MET A 59 -7.78 7.20 16.46
CA MET A 59 -9.17 6.73 16.52
C MET A 59 -9.38 5.70 17.65
N VAL A 60 -8.42 4.77 17.84
CA VAL A 60 -8.45 3.79 18.94
C VAL A 60 -8.37 4.50 20.29
N ALA A 61 -7.44 5.43 20.46
CA ALA A 61 -7.31 6.18 21.71
C ALA A 61 -8.60 6.93 22.10
N LYS A 62 -9.35 7.41 21.09
CA LYS A 62 -10.60 8.14 21.30
C LYS A 62 -11.82 7.23 21.49
N LYS A 63 -11.96 6.17 20.69
CA LYS A 63 -13.20 5.35 20.61
C LYS A 63 -13.11 4.06 21.42
N TYR A 64 -11.94 3.39 21.44
CA TYR A 64 -11.74 2.03 21.99
C TYR A 64 -10.35 1.90 22.63
N PRO A 65 -10.04 2.65 23.71
CA PRO A 65 -8.69 2.72 24.29
C PRO A 65 -8.13 1.34 24.63
N GLY A 66 -6.99 0.99 24.05
CA GLY A 66 -6.26 -0.25 24.33
C GLY A 66 -6.82 -1.51 23.66
N GLU A 67 -7.90 -1.43 22.87
CA GLU A 67 -8.50 -2.63 22.26
C GLU A 67 -7.80 -3.07 20.96
N LEU A 68 -7.10 -2.18 20.26
CA LEU A 68 -6.42 -2.49 19.00
C LEU A 68 -5.02 -1.85 18.98
N LYS A 69 -4.05 -2.59 18.45
CA LYS A 69 -2.69 -2.10 18.18
C LYS A 69 -2.21 -2.64 16.84
N ILE A 70 -1.65 -1.78 15.98
CA ILE A 70 -0.87 -2.20 14.82
C ILE A 70 0.60 -2.21 15.22
N GLN A 71 1.21 -3.40 15.18
CA GLN A 71 2.63 -3.59 15.49
C GLN A 71 3.43 -3.70 14.19
N TYR A 72 4.09 -2.62 13.80
CA TYR A 72 5.06 -2.70 12.70
C TYR A 72 6.25 -3.55 13.13
N ILE A 73 6.51 -4.65 12.41
CA ILE A 73 7.59 -5.61 12.71
C ILE A 73 8.77 -5.51 11.75
N GLY A 74 8.68 -4.70 10.69
CA GLY A 74 9.78 -4.40 9.78
C GLY A 74 9.35 -4.27 8.32
N GLY A 75 10.34 -3.97 7.47
CA GLY A 75 10.22 -3.89 6.03
C GLY A 75 10.80 -5.13 5.32
N PRO A 76 11.53 -4.92 4.20
CA PRO A 76 12.18 -6.01 3.45
C PRO A 76 13.20 -6.81 4.27
N GLU A 77 13.72 -6.24 5.36
CA GLU A 77 14.63 -6.89 6.30
C GLU A 77 13.94 -7.93 7.19
N ALA A 78 12.66 -7.73 7.51
CA ALA A 78 11.88 -8.68 8.31
C ALA A 78 11.29 -9.80 7.45
N VAL A 79 10.70 -9.44 6.31
CA VAL A 79 10.17 -10.37 5.31
C VAL A 79 10.51 -9.83 3.93
N LYS A 80 11.22 -10.60 3.11
CA LYS A 80 11.57 -10.19 1.75
C LYS A 80 10.33 -9.77 0.97
N THR A 81 10.39 -8.64 0.30
CA THR A 81 9.23 -8.03 -0.37
C THR A 81 8.42 -9.00 -1.24
N PRO A 82 9.02 -9.86 -2.09
CA PRO A 82 8.25 -10.82 -2.89
C PRO A 82 7.49 -11.88 -2.07
N ASP A 83 7.92 -12.12 -0.83
CA ASP A 83 7.38 -13.19 0.02
C ASP A 83 6.29 -12.67 0.99
N GLN A 84 6.11 -11.35 1.10
CA GLN A 84 5.24 -10.73 2.11
C GLN A 84 3.77 -11.12 1.96
N VAL A 85 3.24 -11.17 0.74
CA VAL A 85 1.85 -11.55 0.52
C VAL A 85 1.61 -13.03 0.81
N GLN A 86 2.57 -13.90 0.54
CA GLN A 86 2.48 -15.31 0.95
C GLN A 86 2.56 -15.46 2.47
N ALA A 87 3.40 -14.67 3.15
CA ALA A 87 3.46 -14.63 4.62
C ALA A 87 2.12 -14.16 5.22
N LEU A 88 1.46 -13.17 4.57
CA LEU A 88 0.11 -12.72 4.93
C LEU A 88 -0.91 -13.86 4.80
N GLN A 89 -0.95 -14.55 3.65
CA GLN A 89 -1.87 -15.67 3.42
C GLN A 89 -1.71 -16.79 4.46
N ARG A 90 -0.49 -17.07 4.87
CA ARG A 90 -0.17 -18.09 5.89
C ARG A 90 -0.42 -17.62 7.33
N GLY A 91 -0.80 -16.36 7.55
CA GLY A 91 -1.00 -15.78 8.88
C GLY A 91 0.28 -15.58 9.69
N MET A 92 1.45 -15.54 9.04
CA MET A 92 2.71 -15.18 9.70
C MET A 92 2.75 -13.70 10.08
N VAL A 93 2.07 -12.88 9.28
CA VAL A 93 1.78 -11.47 9.54
C VAL A 93 0.29 -11.23 9.30
N ASP A 94 -0.26 -10.18 9.93
CA ASP A 94 -1.69 -9.85 9.87
C ASP A 94 -2.00 -8.77 8.83
N MET A 95 -1.03 -7.93 8.53
CA MET A 95 -1.17 -6.80 7.62
C MET A 95 0.08 -6.61 6.76
N VAL A 96 -0.11 -6.28 5.49
CA VAL A 96 0.98 -5.98 4.54
C VAL A 96 0.63 -4.72 3.76
N PHE A 97 1.54 -3.74 3.78
CA PHE A 97 1.51 -2.62 2.86
C PHE A 97 2.54 -2.84 1.76
N THR A 98 2.08 -2.99 0.51
CA THR A 98 2.93 -3.42 -0.60
C THR A 98 2.54 -2.75 -1.92
N THR A 99 3.07 -3.23 -3.03
CA THR A 99 2.62 -2.88 -4.39
C THR A 99 2.12 -4.13 -5.12
N ASN A 100 1.20 -3.95 -6.05
CA ASN A 100 0.66 -5.05 -6.87
C ASN A 100 1.76 -5.89 -7.54
N ALA A 101 2.86 -5.25 -7.92
CA ALA A 101 4.00 -5.89 -8.59
C ALA A 101 4.51 -7.17 -7.91
N TYR A 102 4.37 -7.28 -6.59
CA TYR A 102 4.97 -8.38 -5.82
C TYR A 102 4.03 -9.57 -5.58
N TYR A 103 2.77 -9.50 -6.02
CA TYR A 103 1.86 -10.65 -5.90
C TYR A 103 1.04 -10.96 -7.16
N LEU A 104 1.52 -10.50 -8.32
CA LEU A 104 0.90 -10.81 -9.62
C LEU A 104 0.88 -12.32 -9.94
N SER A 105 1.77 -13.11 -9.33
CA SER A 105 1.75 -14.57 -9.43
C SER A 105 0.58 -15.21 -8.68
N VAL A 106 0.04 -14.51 -7.68
CA VAL A 106 -1.07 -14.98 -6.83
C VAL A 106 -2.41 -14.45 -7.34
N LEU A 107 -2.45 -13.18 -7.74
CA LEU A 107 -3.65 -12.50 -8.24
C LEU A 107 -3.26 -11.57 -9.40
N PRO A 108 -3.13 -12.06 -10.63
CA PRO A 108 -2.65 -11.26 -11.76
C PRO A 108 -3.59 -10.10 -12.12
N GLU A 109 -4.87 -10.19 -11.79
CA GLU A 109 -5.90 -9.19 -12.11
C GLU A 109 -5.67 -7.86 -11.41
N VAL A 110 -4.98 -7.84 -10.27
CA VAL A 110 -4.69 -6.58 -9.55
C VAL A 110 -3.79 -5.63 -10.34
N ASP A 111 -3.12 -6.13 -11.36
CA ASP A 111 -2.31 -5.31 -12.26
C ASP A 111 -3.15 -4.25 -13.00
N ALA A 112 -4.47 -4.45 -13.09
CA ALA A 112 -5.42 -3.49 -13.65
C ALA A 112 -5.43 -2.14 -12.91
N LEU A 113 -5.12 -2.13 -11.61
CA LEU A 113 -5.11 -0.91 -10.81
C LEU A 113 -4.10 0.15 -11.30
N LYS A 114 -3.00 -0.25 -11.92
CA LYS A 114 -2.05 0.68 -12.52
C LYS A 114 -2.66 1.48 -13.70
N LEU A 115 -3.69 0.92 -14.33
CA LEU A 115 -4.39 1.49 -15.49
C LEU A 115 -5.64 2.30 -15.11
N SER A 116 -5.97 2.40 -13.83
CA SER A 116 -7.16 3.09 -13.35
C SER A 116 -7.12 4.58 -13.69
N ASP A 117 -8.24 5.11 -14.19
CA ASP A 117 -8.46 6.55 -14.39
C ASP A 117 -8.98 7.24 -13.13
N PHE A 118 -9.21 6.47 -12.06
CA PHE A 118 -9.90 6.90 -10.84
C PHE A 118 -8.96 7.09 -9.65
N THR A 119 -9.34 7.99 -8.76
CA THR A 119 -8.84 8.05 -7.39
C THR A 119 -9.41 6.89 -6.55
N PRO A 120 -8.86 6.55 -5.37
CA PRO A 120 -9.43 5.53 -4.50
C PRO A 120 -10.89 5.78 -4.13
N SER A 121 -11.27 7.05 -3.88
CA SER A 121 -12.66 7.42 -3.59
C SER A 121 -13.58 7.18 -4.78
N GLU A 122 -13.15 7.50 -6.00
CA GLU A 122 -13.89 7.21 -7.23
C GLU A 122 -13.98 5.70 -7.50
N GLU A 123 -12.93 4.92 -7.21
CA GLU A 123 -12.94 3.45 -7.31
C GLU A 123 -13.94 2.81 -6.34
N ARG A 124 -14.05 3.35 -5.12
CA ARG A 124 -15.09 2.92 -4.17
C ARG A 124 -16.48 3.23 -4.69
N ALA A 125 -16.69 4.44 -5.19
CA ALA A 125 -17.99 4.86 -5.75
C ALA A 125 -18.38 4.07 -7.00
N ALA A 126 -17.42 3.70 -7.84
CA ALA A 126 -17.63 2.90 -9.05
C ALA A 126 -17.83 1.39 -8.77
N GLY A 127 -17.64 0.94 -7.53
CA GLY A 127 -17.69 -0.47 -7.16
C GLY A 127 -16.42 -1.27 -7.46
N ALA A 128 -15.36 -0.62 -7.95
CA ALA A 128 -14.09 -1.27 -8.24
C ALA A 128 -13.43 -1.83 -6.98
N TRP A 129 -13.48 -1.05 -5.88
CA TRP A 129 -12.95 -1.51 -4.59
C TRP A 129 -13.63 -2.80 -4.10
N SER A 130 -14.96 -2.85 -4.13
CA SER A 130 -15.72 -4.04 -3.71
C SER A 130 -15.35 -5.25 -4.57
N TYR A 131 -15.32 -5.08 -5.89
CA TYR A 131 -14.95 -6.15 -6.80
C TYR A 131 -13.52 -6.66 -6.60
N LEU A 132 -12.58 -5.74 -6.35
CA LEU A 132 -11.20 -6.10 -6.01
C LEU A 132 -11.12 -6.85 -4.68
N ASN A 133 -11.91 -6.45 -3.68
CA ASN A 133 -11.98 -7.17 -2.40
C ASN A 133 -12.51 -8.59 -2.59
N ASP A 134 -13.58 -8.78 -3.38
CA ASP A 134 -14.11 -10.11 -3.70
C ASP A 134 -13.06 -11.03 -4.38
N LEU A 135 -12.17 -10.46 -5.19
CA LEU A 135 -11.06 -11.20 -5.79
C LEU A 135 -10.00 -11.58 -4.75
N HIS A 136 -9.67 -10.67 -3.85
CA HIS A 136 -8.69 -10.92 -2.80
C HIS A 136 -9.19 -11.91 -1.75
N GLU A 137 -10.48 -11.89 -1.40
CA GLU A 137 -11.07 -12.83 -0.45
C GLU A 137 -10.95 -14.29 -0.91
N LYS A 138 -11.02 -14.54 -2.24
CA LYS A 138 -10.81 -15.88 -2.81
C LYS A 138 -9.41 -16.44 -2.57
N ILE A 139 -8.46 -15.58 -2.29
CA ILE A 139 -7.07 -15.95 -1.97
C ILE A 139 -6.72 -15.75 -0.50
N GLY A 140 -7.73 -15.59 0.38
CA GLY A 140 -7.53 -15.47 1.83
C GLY A 140 -7.05 -14.10 2.32
N ILE A 141 -7.27 -13.04 1.56
CA ILE A 141 -6.84 -11.67 1.85
C ILE A 141 -8.05 -10.74 1.84
N TYR A 142 -8.05 -9.75 2.75
CA TYR A 142 -8.97 -8.62 2.73
C TYR A 142 -8.24 -7.39 2.16
N TYR A 143 -8.80 -6.80 1.10
CA TYR A 143 -8.26 -5.61 0.45
C TYR A 143 -8.80 -4.36 1.17
N LEU A 144 -8.00 -3.80 2.09
CA LEU A 144 -8.47 -2.72 2.96
C LEU A 144 -8.45 -1.35 2.26
N ALA A 145 -7.34 -0.99 1.61
CA ALA A 145 -7.13 0.34 1.02
C ALA A 145 -6.12 0.34 -0.13
N ARG A 146 -6.09 1.45 -0.88
CA ARG A 146 -5.04 1.79 -1.84
C ARG A 146 -4.36 3.10 -1.44
N LEU A 147 -3.14 3.01 -0.90
CA LEU A 147 -2.41 4.13 -0.30
C LEU A 147 -1.26 4.65 -1.18
N GLY A 148 -1.35 4.59 -2.48
CA GLY A 148 -0.23 4.93 -3.36
C GLY A 148 -0.58 5.88 -4.49
N LEU A 149 -1.24 7.01 -4.24
CA LEU A 149 -1.73 7.83 -5.33
C LEU A 149 -1.46 9.30 -5.21
N GLY A 150 -1.61 9.95 -6.36
CA GLY A 150 -1.23 11.33 -6.62
C GLY A 150 -0.03 11.41 -7.55
N THR A 151 0.71 10.30 -7.75
CA THR A 151 1.91 10.27 -8.59
C THR A 151 1.77 9.29 -9.75
N LYS A 152 2.47 9.58 -10.84
CA LYS A 152 2.65 8.68 -11.98
C LYS A 152 4.03 8.05 -11.94
N PHE A 153 4.17 6.89 -12.57
CA PHE A 153 5.50 6.36 -12.86
C PHE A 153 6.13 7.10 -14.00
N HIS A 154 7.44 7.30 -13.91
CA HIS A 154 8.27 7.88 -14.97
C HIS A 154 9.37 6.90 -15.36
N LEU A 155 9.86 7.06 -16.57
CA LEU A 155 11.10 6.45 -17.04
C LEU A 155 12.26 7.39 -16.70
N TYR A 156 13.24 6.88 -15.99
CA TYR A 156 14.47 7.55 -15.61
C TYR A 156 15.65 6.95 -16.36
N LEU A 157 16.50 7.76 -16.94
CA LEU A 157 17.56 7.31 -17.84
C LEU A 157 18.92 7.91 -17.49
N LYS A 158 20.00 7.19 -17.85
CA LYS A 158 21.39 7.65 -17.82
C LYS A 158 21.77 8.39 -19.09
N LYS A 159 21.12 8.10 -20.22
CA LYS A 159 21.34 8.70 -21.54
C LYS A 159 20.04 9.20 -22.12
N PRO A 160 20.06 10.25 -22.97
CA PRO A 160 18.84 10.78 -23.55
C PRO A 160 18.28 9.87 -24.64
N ILE A 161 16.98 9.93 -24.82
CA ILE A 161 16.25 9.35 -25.96
C ILE A 161 15.60 10.50 -26.77
N LYS A 162 15.37 10.27 -28.06
CA LYS A 162 14.72 11.25 -28.95
C LYS A 162 13.26 10.88 -29.32
N SER A 163 12.88 9.65 -29.04
CA SER A 163 11.56 9.08 -29.35
C SER A 163 11.16 8.07 -28.26
N ALA A 164 9.95 7.55 -28.36
CA ALA A 164 9.46 6.50 -27.48
C ALA A 164 10.04 5.10 -27.82
N ASP A 165 11.06 5.01 -28.64
CA ASP A 165 11.75 3.75 -28.95
C ASP A 165 12.88 3.53 -27.93
N LEU A 166 12.80 2.41 -27.20
CA LEU A 166 13.78 2.00 -26.19
C LEU A 166 14.70 0.87 -26.68
N LYS A 167 14.77 0.64 -27.99
CA LYS A 167 15.58 -0.43 -28.59
C LYS A 167 17.03 -0.36 -28.13
N GLY A 168 17.52 -1.48 -27.63
CA GLY A 168 18.91 -1.61 -27.14
C GLY A 168 19.15 -1.10 -25.73
N LEU A 169 18.13 -0.57 -25.04
CA LEU A 169 18.24 -0.13 -23.66
C LEU A 169 17.80 -1.23 -22.69
N ASN A 170 18.60 -1.48 -21.68
CA ASN A 170 18.26 -2.33 -20.55
C ASN A 170 17.58 -1.47 -19.48
N ILE A 171 16.30 -1.69 -19.24
CA ILE A 171 15.53 -0.89 -18.30
C ILE A 171 15.16 -1.74 -17.09
N ARG A 172 15.58 -1.29 -15.91
CA ARG A 172 15.14 -1.90 -14.66
C ARG A 172 13.63 -1.74 -14.49
N VAL A 173 12.96 -2.82 -14.19
CA VAL A 173 11.51 -2.84 -13.96
C VAL A 173 11.16 -3.61 -12.70
N SER A 174 9.99 -3.32 -12.12
CA SER A 174 9.22 -4.31 -11.39
C SER A 174 8.32 -5.06 -12.39
N PRO A 175 7.73 -6.20 -12.05
CA PRO A 175 6.92 -6.98 -12.99
C PRO A 175 5.83 -6.19 -13.72
N MET A 176 5.25 -5.19 -13.07
CA MET A 176 4.17 -4.36 -13.65
C MET A 176 4.58 -3.51 -14.86
N TYR A 177 5.88 -3.26 -15.10
CA TYR A 177 6.36 -2.45 -16.23
C TYR A 177 6.86 -3.29 -17.40
N LEU A 178 6.88 -4.62 -17.27
CA LEU A 178 7.41 -5.52 -18.31
C LEU A 178 6.82 -5.24 -19.68
N GLN A 179 5.49 -5.12 -19.76
CA GLN A 179 4.79 -5.01 -21.04
C GLN A 179 5.05 -3.67 -21.73
N VAL A 180 5.04 -2.56 -21.00
CA VAL A 180 5.31 -1.25 -21.60
C VAL A 180 6.75 -1.14 -22.11
N ILE A 181 7.73 -1.65 -21.37
CA ILE A 181 9.13 -1.60 -21.83
C ILE A 181 9.34 -2.50 -23.05
N LYS A 182 8.78 -3.71 -23.07
CA LYS A 182 8.79 -4.58 -24.27
C LYS A 182 8.08 -3.95 -25.46
N GLY A 183 6.90 -3.38 -25.24
CA GLY A 183 6.10 -2.73 -26.28
C GLY A 183 6.80 -1.51 -26.90
N LEU A 184 7.67 -0.85 -26.15
CA LEU A 184 8.55 0.25 -26.60
C LEU A 184 9.91 -0.27 -27.16
N GLY A 185 10.10 -1.58 -27.31
CA GLY A 185 11.31 -2.17 -27.90
C GLY A 185 12.49 -2.32 -26.94
N GLY A 186 12.35 -1.97 -25.66
CA GLY A 186 13.40 -2.07 -24.66
C GLY A 186 13.56 -3.48 -24.06
N ASN A 187 14.67 -3.72 -23.36
CA ASN A 187 14.97 -4.95 -22.65
C ASN A 187 14.65 -4.76 -21.16
N PRO A 188 13.51 -5.28 -20.62
CA PRO A 188 13.21 -5.14 -19.20
C PRO A 188 14.04 -6.12 -18.37
N VAL A 189 14.66 -5.60 -17.29
CA VAL A 189 15.44 -6.36 -16.31
C VAL A 189 14.75 -6.24 -14.95
N VAL A 190 14.26 -7.35 -14.42
CA VAL A 190 13.56 -7.34 -13.11
C VAL A 190 14.59 -7.36 -11.99
N ILE A 191 14.67 -6.27 -11.23
CA ILE A 191 15.61 -6.08 -10.12
C ILE A 191 14.85 -5.46 -8.95
N PRO A 192 15.00 -5.97 -7.70
CA PRO A 192 14.40 -5.38 -6.50
C PRO A 192 14.98 -3.98 -6.23
N PRO A 193 14.25 -3.08 -5.56
CA PRO A 193 14.71 -1.69 -5.33
C PRO A 193 16.06 -1.60 -4.63
N THR A 194 16.35 -2.50 -3.69
CA THR A 194 17.60 -2.54 -2.92
C THR A 194 18.86 -2.76 -3.77
N GLU A 195 18.72 -3.28 -5.00
CA GLU A 195 19.83 -3.62 -5.88
C GLU A 195 19.99 -2.62 -7.07
N VAL A 196 19.04 -1.70 -7.23
CA VAL A 196 18.99 -0.80 -8.40
C VAL A 196 20.17 0.15 -8.46
N TYR A 197 20.60 0.70 -7.31
CA TYR A 197 21.77 1.60 -7.30
C TYR A 197 23.02 0.93 -7.88
N VAL A 198 23.31 -0.28 -7.43
CA VAL A 198 24.49 -1.05 -7.91
C VAL A 198 24.34 -1.45 -9.37
N ALA A 199 23.12 -1.81 -9.80
CA ALA A 199 22.86 -2.13 -11.22
C ALA A 199 23.09 -0.92 -12.13
N LEU A 200 22.67 0.27 -11.71
CA LEU A 200 22.94 1.53 -12.42
C LEU A 200 24.43 1.86 -12.43
N GLU A 201 25.10 1.80 -11.29
CA GLU A 201 26.53 2.11 -11.15
C GLU A 201 27.39 1.21 -12.05
N ARG A 202 27.06 -0.09 -12.09
CA ARG A 202 27.77 -1.10 -12.91
C ARG A 202 27.32 -1.14 -14.37
N ASN A 203 26.43 -0.25 -14.81
CA ASN A 203 25.86 -0.24 -16.16
C ASN A 203 25.17 -1.56 -16.58
N VAL A 204 24.62 -2.31 -15.63
CA VAL A 204 23.77 -3.47 -15.92
C VAL A 204 22.44 -3.01 -16.54
N VAL A 205 21.98 -1.81 -16.15
CA VAL A 205 20.80 -1.15 -16.70
C VAL A 205 21.12 0.29 -17.11
N ASP A 206 20.44 0.77 -18.17
CA ASP A 206 20.56 2.13 -18.72
C ASP A 206 19.58 3.11 -18.09
N GLY A 207 18.60 2.57 -17.34
CA GLY A 207 17.55 3.34 -16.68
C GLY A 207 16.60 2.44 -15.90
N TYR A 208 15.53 3.06 -15.39
CA TYR A 208 14.55 2.38 -14.56
C TYR A 208 13.18 3.08 -14.61
N CYS A 209 12.12 2.36 -14.22
CA CYS A 209 10.81 2.94 -13.96
C CYS A 209 10.61 3.07 -12.45
N TRP A 210 10.13 4.25 -12.01
CA TRP A 210 9.82 4.57 -10.62
C TRP A 210 8.76 5.67 -10.53
N PRO A 211 8.02 5.80 -9.41
CA PRO A 211 7.16 6.95 -9.18
C PRO A 211 7.89 8.30 -9.36
N SER A 212 7.14 9.36 -9.58
CA SER A 212 7.67 10.73 -9.73
C SER A 212 8.35 11.26 -8.46
N VAL A 213 8.35 10.48 -7.38
CA VAL A 213 8.94 10.80 -6.07
C VAL A 213 9.77 9.63 -5.55
N GLY A 214 10.66 9.92 -4.59
CA GLY A 214 11.37 8.94 -3.79
C GLY A 214 12.67 8.40 -4.40
N ILE A 215 13.12 8.82 -5.58
CA ILE A 215 14.41 8.35 -6.12
C ILE A 215 15.59 8.82 -5.26
N GLY A 216 15.41 9.94 -4.52
CA GLY A 216 16.38 10.46 -3.56
C GLY A 216 16.57 9.55 -2.35
N ASP A 217 15.51 8.88 -1.88
CA ASP A 217 15.55 7.97 -0.72
C ASP A 217 16.51 6.79 -0.94
N TRP A 218 16.67 6.39 -2.21
CA TRP A 218 17.52 5.29 -2.65
C TRP A 218 18.89 5.74 -3.17
N GLY A 219 19.14 7.06 -3.23
CA GLY A 219 20.37 7.62 -3.80
C GLY A 219 20.47 7.50 -5.33
N TRP A 220 19.41 7.06 -6.03
CA TRP A 220 19.44 6.79 -7.48
C TRP A 220 19.59 8.05 -8.32
N GLN A 221 19.22 9.22 -7.79
CA GLN A 221 19.42 10.52 -8.45
C GLN A 221 20.90 10.74 -8.84
N LYS A 222 21.87 10.17 -8.11
CA LYS A 222 23.29 10.27 -8.42
C LYS A 222 23.67 9.58 -9.74
N GLN A 223 22.90 8.57 -10.14
CA GLN A 223 23.09 7.79 -11.37
C GLN A 223 22.10 8.19 -12.48
N THR A 224 21.16 9.08 -12.18
CA THR A 224 20.12 9.53 -13.12
C THR A 224 20.53 10.82 -13.79
N LYS A 225 20.29 10.93 -15.10
CA LYS A 225 20.52 12.16 -15.87
C LYS A 225 19.26 12.72 -16.49
N TYR A 226 18.23 11.87 -16.72
CA TYR A 226 17.03 12.27 -17.43
C TYR A 226 15.79 11.68 -16.79
N ILE A 227 14.70 12.48 -16.76
CA ILE A 227 13.32 12.06 -16.48
C ILE A 227 12.55 12.20 -17.79
N VAL A 228 11.83 11.17 -18.20
CA VAL A 228 11.02 11.21 -19.42
C VAL A 228 9.58 11.60 -19.06
N ASP A 229 9.07 12.63 -19.68
CA ASP A 229 7.67 13.02 -19.66
C ASP A 229 6.96 12.61 -20.98
N PRO A 230 5.70 12.18 -20.89
CA PRO A 230 4.83 12.16 -19.71
C PRO A 230 5.08 10.96 -18.80
N GLY A 231 4.61 11.07 -17.54
CA GLY A 231 4.43 9.91 -16.68
C GLY A 231 3.32 8.99 -17.19
N PHE A 232 3.42 7.72 -16.84
CA PHE A 232 2.46 6.67 -17.20
C PHE A 232 1.99 5.94 -15.95
N TYR A 233 1.02 5.08 -16.02
CA TYR A 233 0.46 4.29 -14.93
C TYR A 233 0.28 5.02 -13.58
N ASN A 234 -0.71 4.63 -12.84
CA ASN A 234 -0.89 5.05 -11.45
C ASN A 234 -0.09 4.13 -10.52
N VAL A 235 0.29 4.65 -9.35
CA VAL A 235 0.96 3.86 -8.31
C VAL A 235 -0.11 3.08 -7.53
N PRO A 236 -0.13 1.74 -7.59
CA PRO A 236 -1.11 0.90 -6.91
C PRO A 236 -0.50 0.25 -5.66
N ASN A 237 -0.49 0.95 -4.55
CA ASN A 237 0.05 0.43 -3.28
C ASN A 237 -1.09 0.02 -2.35
N PRO A 238 -1.50 -1.27 -2.35
CA PRO A 238 -2.55 -1.77 -1.49
C PRO A 238 -2.08 -1.97 -0.04
N LEU A 239 -3.02 -1.78 0.86
CA LEU A 239 -2.96 -2.23 2.24
C LEU A 239 -3.84 -3.47 2.38
N LEU A 240 -3.22 -4.58 2.70
CA LEU A 240 -3.82 -5.91 2.72
C LEU A 240 -3.85 -6.46 4.15
N VAL A 241 -4.93 -7.17 4.49
CA VAL A 241 -5.09 -7.82 5.80
C VAL A 241 -5.34 -9.31 5.57
N ASN A 242 -4.81 -10.19 6.42
CA ASN A 242 -5.16 -11.60 6.41
C ASN A 242 -6.67 -11.75 6.64
N LEU A 243 -7.37 -12.47 5.77
CA LEU A 243 -8.83 -12.58 5.82
C LEU A 243 -9.34 -13.23 7.12
N LYS A 244 -8.62 -14.23 7.63
CA LYS A 244 -8.99 -14.87 8.92
C LYS A 244 -8.82 -13.88 10.08
N THR A 245 -7.70 -13.15 10.11
CA THR A 245 -7.50 -12.09 11.11
C THR A 245 -8.60 -11.03 11.01
N TRP A 246 -8.90 -10.55 9.79
CA TRP A 246 -9.98 -9.58 9.56
C TRP A 246 -11.32 -10.07 10.10
N ASN A 247 -11.71 -11.30 9.80
CA ASN A 247 -12.98 -11.89 10.21
C ASN A 247 -13.06 -12.15 11.72
N ASN A 248 -11.93 -12.34 12.40
CA ASN A 248 -11.85 -12.52 13.85
C ASN A 248 -11.92 -11.20 14.63
N LEU A 249 -11.73 -10.06 13.98
CA LEU A 249 -11.88 -8.75 14.63
C LEU A 249 -13.34 -8.47 14.92
N PRO A 250 -13.68 -7.89 16.10
CA PRO A 250 -15.01 -7.34 16.37
C PRO A 250 -15.42 -6.33 15.30
N GLN A 251 -16.72 -6.29 14.96
CA GLN A 251 -17.24 -5.39 13.93
C GLN A 251 -16.80 -3.93 14.15
N LYS A 252 -16.88 -3.43 15.39
CA LYS A 252 -16.48 -2.07 15.75
C LYS A 252 -15.03 -1.73 15.38
N LEU A 253 -14.12 -2.72 15.46
CA LEU A 253 -12.70 -2.53 15.11
C LEU A 253 -12.49 -2.64 13.58
N ARG A 254 -13.25 -3.48 12.88
CA ARG A 254 -13.29 -3.51 11.42
C ARG A 254 -13.79 -2.18 10.84
N ASP A 255 -14.85 -1.64 11.41
CA ASP A 255 -15.41 -0.33 11.00
C ASP A 255 -14.42 0.80 11.24
N LEU A 256 -13.72 0.79 12.39
CA LEU A 256 -12.65 1.76 12.67
C LEU A 256 -11.51 1.67 11.65
N LEU A 257 -11.02 0.46 11.34
CA LEU A 257 -9.96 0.26 10.35
C LEU A 257 -10.41 0.71 8.96
N ALA A 258 -11.65 0.44 8.57
CA ALA A 258 -12.21 0.88 7.29
C ALA A 258 -12.35 2.41 7.22
N GLU A 259 -12.81 3.06 8.30
CA GLU A 259 -12.89 4.52 8.42
C GLU A 259 -11.49 5.15 8.29
N ALA A 260 -10.51 4.64 9.05
CA ALA A 260 -9.12 5.09 8.98
C ALA A 260 -8.51 4.90 7.59
N ALA A 261 -8.83 3.79 6.91
CA ALA A 261 -8.35 3.51 5.57
C ALA A 261 -8.86 4.54 4.54
N VAL A 262 -10.16 4.87 4.57
CA VAL A 262 -10.75 5.88 3.67
C VAL A 262 -10.14 7.27 3.92
N GLU A 263 -9.88 7.62 5.18
CA GLU A 263 -9.25 8.90 5.50
C GLU A 263 -7.77 8.94 5.10
N ALA A 264 -7.06 7.82 5.29
CA ALA A 264 -5.68 7.68 4.85
C ALA A 264 -5.55 7.78 3.32
N GLU A 265 -6.46 7.17 2.55
CA GLU A 265 -6.47 7.28 1.07
C GLU A 265 -6.48 8.74 0.61
N LYS A 266 -7.29 9.61 1.25
CA LYS A 266 -7.36 11.04 0.91
C LYS A 266 -6.08 11.79 1.31
N SER A 267 -5.63 11.58 2.54
CA SER A 267 -4.45 12.25 3.10
C SER A 267 -3.17 11.91 2.33
N VAL A 268 -3.04 10.64 1.92
CA VAL A 268 -1.87 10.13 1.18
C VAL A 268 -1.79 10.71 -0.24
N VAL A 269 -2.92 10.87 -0.93
CA VAL A 269 -2.94 11.54 -2.25
C VAL A 269 -2.38 12.96 -2.12
N ALA A 270 -2.87 13.73 -1.15
CA ALA A 270 -2.41 15.10 -0.92
C ALA A 270 -0.91 15.15 -0.54
N TYR A 271 -0.45 14.23 0.29
CA TYR A 271 0.95 14.11 0.69
C TYR A 271 1.87 13.89 -0.52
N PHE A 272 1.59 12.90 -1.36
CA PHE A 272 2.44 12.59 -2.51
C PHE A 272 2.40 13.67 -3.60
N ASP A 273 1.27 14.32 -3.77
CA ASP A 273 1.14 15.46 -4.69
C ASP A 273 2.03 16.62 -4.25
N ASP A 274 2.04 16.95 -2.96
CA ASP A 274 2.91 17.97 -2.37
C ASP A 274 4.39 17.57 -2.44
N LEU A 275 4.71 16.30 -2.15
CA LEU A 275 6.08 15.78 -2.25
C LEU A 275 6.61 15.86 -3.69
N ALA A 276 5.81 15.50 -4.69
CA ALA A 276 6.20 15.58 -6.10
C ALA A 276 6.50 17.02 -6.53
N LYS A 277 5.68 17.99 -6.06
CA LYS A 277 5.90 19.43 -6.32
C LYS A 277 7.19 19.95 -5.67
N LYS A 278 7.63 19.37 -4.56
CA LYS A 278 8.85 19.75 -3.84
C LYS A 278 10.09 19.04 -4.38
N GLU A 279 10.01 17.74 -4.63
CA GLU A 279 11.18 16.93 -5.02
C GLU A 279 11.64 17.23 -6.44
N ARG A 280 10.72 17.35 -7.39
CA ARG A 280 11.09 17.56 -8.81
C ARG A 280 11.99 18.79 -9.05
N PRO A 281 11.70 19.99 -8.48
CA PRO A 281 12.61 21.14 -8.63
C PRO A 281 14.01 20.89 -8.05
N VAL A 282 14.13 20.11 -6.97
CA VAL A 282 15.42 19.75 -6.37
C VAL A 282 16.21 18.87 -7.34
N LEU A 283 15.59 17.84 -7.90
CA LEU A 283 16.22 16.96 -8.89
C LEU A 283 16.72 17.72 -10.12
N LEU A 284 15.93 18.68 -10.60
CA LEU A 284 16.31 19.53 -11.75
C LEU A 284 17.50 20.44 -11.39
N LYS A 285 17.52 21.01 -10.20
CA LYS A 285 18.64 21.82 -9.69
C LYS A 285 19.91 21.00 -9.55
N ASP A 286 19.79 19.71 -9.21
CA ASP A 286 20.90 18.76 -9.11
C ASP A 286 21.39 18.25 -10.48
N GLY A 287 20.85 18.81 -11.58
CA GLY A 287 21.32 18.60 -12.95
C GLY A 287 20.60 17.47 -13.70
N ILE A 288 19.51 16.92 -13.18
CA ILE A 288 18.66 16.01 -13.93
C ILE A 288 17.83 16.83 -14.94
N GLN A 289 17.78 16.37 -16.20
CA GLN A 289 17.07 17.04 -17.28
C GLN A 289 15.76 16.35 -17.61
N VAL A 290 14.77 17.11 -18.03
CA VAL A 290 13.50 16.57 -18.52
C VAL A 290 13.59 16.31 -20.02
N ILE A 291 13.27 15.06 -20.41
CA ILE A 291 12.99 14.75 -21.81
C ILE A 291 11.49 14.87 -22.01
N ASP A 292 11.06 16.00 -22.61
CA ASP A 292 9.70 16.22 -23.05
C ASP A 292 9.56 15.66 -24.47
N LEU A 293 8.99 14.46 -24.59
CA LEU A 293 8.83 13.80 -25.89
C LEU A 293 7.97 14.63 -26.84
N PRO A 294 8.25 14.64 -28.15
CA PRO A 294 7.36 15.26 -29.14
C PRO A 294 5.92 14.74 -29.04
N PRO A 295 4.89 15.52 -29.39
CA PRO A 295 3.49 15.13 -29.19
C PRO A 295 3.13 13.75 -29.73
N ALA A 296 3.55 13.40 -30.93
CA ALA A 296 3.30 12.08 -31.53
C ALA A 296 3.99 10.95 -30.75
N GLU A 297 5.18 11.19 -30.20
CA GLU A 297 5.91 10.20 -29.40
C GLU A 297 5.31 10.06 -28.00
N LYS A 298 4.78 11.15 -27.41
CA LYS A 298 3.98 11.09 -26.17
C LYS A 298 2.74 10.22 -26.35
N GLU A 299 1.99 10.46 -27.43
CA GLU A 299 0.80 9.68 -27.74
C GLU A 299 1.15 8.20 -27.93
N LYS A 300 2.21 7.89 -28.70
CA LYS A 300 2.70 6.52 -28.89
C LYS A 300 3.10 5.88 -27.57
N PHE A 301 3.86 6.59 -26.73
CA PHE A 301 4.31 6.10 -25.43
C PHE A 301 3.14 5.71 -24.52
N LEU A 302 2.18 6.63 -24.36
CA LEU A 302 1.00 6.38 -23.52
C LEU A 302 0.09 5.29 -24.12
N LYS A 303 -0.12 5.32 -25.45
CA LYS A 303 -0.90 4.30 -26.14
C LYS A 303 -0.32 2.91 -25.89
N VAL A 304 0.98 2.70 -26.11
CA VAL A 304 1.66 1.44 -25.83
C VAL A 304 1.51 1.04 -24.37
N ALA A 305 1.72 1.96 -23.42
CA ALA A 305 1.59 1.68 -22.00
C ALA A 305 0.19 1.13 -21.66
N TYR A 306 -0.86 1.82 -22.04
CA TYR A 306 -2.23 1.44 -21.69
C TYR A 306 -2.76 0.27 -22.50
N GLU A 307 -2.50 0.21 -23.81
CA GLU A 307 -2.96 -0.89 -24.67
C GLU A 307 -2.30 -2.22 -24.29
N GLU A 308 -0.96 -2.27 -24.16
CA GLU A 308 -0.26 -3.49 -23.76
C GLU A 308 -0.60 -3.87 -22.31
N GLY A 309 -0.84 -2.91 -21.43
CA GLY A 309 -1.32 -3.17 -20.08
C GLY A 309 -2.67 -3.89 -20.06
N TRP A 310 -3.69 -3.35 -20.75
CA TRP A 310 -5.01 -4.00 -20.84
C TRP A 310 -4.97 -5.31 -21.60
N LYS A 311 -4.19 -5.40 -22.67
CA LYS A 311 -4.03 -6.63 -23.46
C LYS A 311 -3.48 -7.78 -22.62
N ASP A 312 -2.47 -7.52 -21.78
CA ASP A 312 -1.90 -8.51 -20.87
C ASP A 312 -2.94 -9.02 -19.85
N ILE A 313 -3.70 -8.11 -19.24
CA ILE A 313 -4.74 -8.43 -18.26
C ILE A 313 -5.88 -9.24 -18.90
N LEU A 314 -6.38 -8.77 -20.05
CA LEU A 314 -7.45 -9.45 -20.80
C LEU A 314 -6.99 -10.81 -21.31
N GLY A 315 -5.72 -10.96 -21.66
CA GLY A 315 -5.14 -12.24 -22.08
C GLY A 315 -5.05 -13.26 -20.94
N LYS A 316 -4.75 -12.82 -19.73
CA LYS A 316 -4.63 -13.69 -18.55
C LYS A 316 -5.99 -14.03 -17.93
N SER A 317 -6.88 -13.06 -17.85
CA SER A 317 -8.18 -13.17 -17.16
C SER A 317 -9.27 -12.43 -17.95
N PRO A 318 -9.78 -12.98 -19.08
CA PRO A 318 -10.65 -12.24 -19.99
C PRO A 318 -11.89 -11.65 -19.34
N GLN A 319 -12.62 -12.44 -18.54
CA GLN A 319 -13.88 -12.01 -17.91
C GLN A 319 -13.63 -11.00 -16.79
N VAL A 320 -12.71 -11.32 -15.89
CA VAL A 320 -12.34 -10.44 -14.76
C VAL A 320 -11.70 -9.16 -15.29
N GLY A 321 -10.80 -9.27 -16.25
CA GLY A 321 -10.16 -8.13 -16.89
C GLY A 321 -11.13 -7.18 -17.59
N ALA A 322 -12.14 -7.72 -18.29
CA ALA A 322 -13.20 -6.91 -18.90
C ALA A 322 -14.01 -6.14 -17.83
N LYS A 323 -14.38 -6.81 -16.73
CA LYS A 323 -15.09 -6.17 -15.63
C LYS A 323 -14.24 -5.09 -14.93
N LEU A 324 -12.96 -5.37 -14.67
CA LEU A 324 -12.05 -4.37 -14.11
C LEU A 324 -11.86 -3.18 -15.06
N LYS A 325 -11.76 -3.40 -16.38
CA LYS A 325 -11.66 -2.33 -17.34
C LYS A 325 -12.91 -1.43 -17.32
N GLU A 326 -14.10 -2.00 -17.22
CA GLU A 326 -15.35 -1.25 -17.06
C GLU A 326 -15.32 -0.37 -15.78
N LEU A 327 -14.88 -0.97 -14.66
CA LEU A 327 -14.91 -0.34 -13.33
C LEU A 327 -13.78 0.66 -13.08
N LEU A 328 -12.69 0.61 -13.87
CA LEU A 328 -11.49 1.42 -13.67
C LEU A 328 -11.25 2.46 -14.78
N THR A 329 -12.08 2.49 -15.81
CA THR A 329 -11.94 3.44 -16.94
C THR A 329 -13.08 4.43 -16.95
N LYS A 330 -12.78 5.74 -17.03
CA LYS A 330 -13.79 6.79 -17.18
C LYS A 330 -14.45 6.67 -18.56
N LYS A 331 -15.77 6.64 -18.57
CA LYS A 331 -16.52 6.74 -19.84
C LYS A 331 -16.24 8.12 -20.45
N LYS A 332 -15.71 8.13 -21.66
CA LYS A 332 -15.47 9.36 -22.43
C LYS A 332 -16.79 9.96 -22.91
#